data_db76faf408284bb4987d8ce7ed278f1b
#
_entry.id   db76faf408284bb4987d8ce7ed278f1b
#
_cell.length_a   1.000
_cell.length_b   1.000
_cell.length_c   1.000
_cell.angle_alpha   90.00
_cell.angle_beta   90.00
_cell.angle_gamma   90.00
#
_symmetry.space_group_name_H-M   'P 1'
#
loop_
_entity.id
_entity.type
_entity.pdbx_description
1 polymer ?
#
loop_
_entity_poly.entity_id
_entity_poly.type
_entity_poly.pdbx_seq_one_letter_code
_entity_poly.pdbx_strand_id
1 'polypeptide(L)'
;MRYRGDELKVAVVGAGIIGASVAFRLSEGGAEVVLIDGAEPGSGTTSASFAWVNANNKLPREYFELNLAGMREHERLHDEIGGGWLHPTGNLIQATEEGQENLERRVERLRSWSYAAELLPASTVNEKLEPEAVFPDPKTRVAYFPEESWVDAPALTRTLVQAARRNGALTLVGNAVQDIEVGDEGARLRLENGDTDHADAVVNATGARAAFVAQTVGRKLPLDVFRGLLIRVAVPVEPLRRLMHTPSVNVRPDGPGYVLLHHDSVDAQLTDDFAGMEDPLCAELLERARRVFPALAEAEVVEARLGFRPVPADGHSCVGALSDIPDYYEAVTHSGVTLGPLVGRLLAHEILTGQVDPLIAPFRPDRFPST
;
A
#
# COMPACT_ATOMS: atom_id res chain seq x y z
N MET A 1 19.17 -10.63 -24.31
CA MET A 1 17.71 -10.79 -24.29
C MET A 1 17.44 -12.28 -24.38
N ARG A 2 16.94 -12.92 -23.31
CA ARG A 2 16.61 -14.38 -23.32
C ARG A 2 15.29 -14.66 -24.05
N TYR A 3 14.34 -13.71 -24.03
CA TYR A 3 12.98 -13.90 -24.56
C TYR A 3 12.55 -12.72 -25.45
N ARG A 4 11.67 -12.99 -26.43
CA ARG A 4 10.83 -11.95 -27.05
C ARG A 4 9.58 -11.82 -26.15
N GLY A 5 9.02 -10.60 -26.00
CA GLY A 5 7.95 -10.33 -25.03
C GLY A 5 6.71 -11.24 -25.15
N ASP A 6 6.40 -11.69 -26.35
CA ASP A 6 5.30 -12.60 -26.72
C ASP A 6 5.60 -14.11 -26.47
N GLU A 7 6.82 -14.47 -26.03
CA GLU A 7 7.24 -15.83 -25.67
C GLU A 7 7.50 -15.98 -24.16
N LEU A 8 7.46 -14.89 -23.36
CA LEU A 8 7.76 -14.89 -21.93
C LEU A 8 6.49 -15.13 -21.10
N LYS A 9 6.43 -16.25 -20.38
CA LYS A 9 5.37 -16.54 -19.43
C LYS A 9 5.80 -16.17 -18.01
N VAL A 10 5.03 -15.31 -17.34
CA VAL A 10 5.31 -14.85 -15.98
C VAL A 10 4.19 -15.22 -15.02
N ALA A 11 4.53 -15.92 -13.94
CA ALA A 11 3.64 -16.16 -12.82
C ALA A 11 3.78 -15.05 -11.80
N VAL A 12 2.70 -14.32 -11.53
CA VAL A 12 2.62 -13.31 -10.45
C VAL A 12 1.85 -13.91 -9.29
N VAL A 13 2.54 -14.16 -8.17
CA VAL A 13 1.96 -14.76 -6.97
C VAL A 13 1.55 -13.67 -6.00
N GLY A 14 0.25 -13.60 -5.71
CA GLY A 14 -0.40 -12.56 -4.91
C GLY A 14 -1.14 -11.53 -5.76
N ALA A 15 -2.46 -11.43 -5.61
CA ALA A 15 -3.34 -10.51 -6.31
C ALA A 15 -3.74 -9.28 -5.45
N GLY A 16 -2.85 -8.85 -4.54
CA GLY A 16 -2.93 -7.54 -3.90
C GLY A 16 -2.60 -6.41 -4.88
N ILE A 17 -2.63 -5.17 -4.41
CA ILE A 17 -2.38 -3.99 -5.25
C ILE A 17 -1.04 -4.05 -6.01
N ILE A 18 0.02 -4.63 -5.41
CA ILE A 18 1.33 -4.76 -6.05
C ILE A 18 1.27 -5.79 -7.17
N GLY A 19 0.81 -7.02 -6.89
CA GLY A 19 0.74 -8.07 -7.89
C GLY A 19 -0.21 -7.74 -9.04
N ALA A 20 -1.35 -7.11 -8.76
CA ALA A 20 -2.26 -6.61 -9.78
C ALA A 20 -1.60 -5.57 -10.71
N SER A 21 -0.79 -4.66 -10.12
CA SER A 21 -0.03 -3.66 -10.88
C SER A 21 1.05 -4.30 -11.75
N VAL A 22 1.78 -5.29 -11.22
CA VAL A 22 2.79 -6.05 -11.99
C VAL A 22 2.12 -6.81 -13.13
N ALA A 23 1.04 -7.55 -12.85
CA ALA A 23 0.31 -8.33 -13.86
C ALA A 23 -0.24 -7.45 -14.99
N PHE A 24 -0.78 -6.28 -14.65
CA PHE A 24 -1.24 -5.30 -15.63
C PHE A 24 -0.11 -4.84 -16.55
N ARG A 25 1.03 -4.41 -15.99
CA ARG A 25 2.15 -3.87 -16.78
C ARG A 25 2.87 -4.94 -17.60
N LEU A 26 2.98 -6.17 -17.11
CA LEU A 26 3.54 -7.27 -17.86
C LEU A 26 2.64 -7.65 -19.06
N SER A 27 1.33 -7.78 -18.83
CA SER A 27 0.38 -8.10 -19.89
C SER A 27 0.26 -6.98 -20.95
N GLU A 28 0.37 -5.73 -20.54
CA GLU A 28 0.47 -4.57 -21.44
C GLU A 28 1.74 -4.64 -22.29
N GLY A 29 2.86 -5.11 -21.72
CA GLY A 29 4.13 -5.31 -22.40
C GLY A 29 4.21 -6.57 -23.25
N GLY A 30 3.11 -7.34 -23.38
CA GLY A 30 2.99 -8.51 -24.26
C GLY A 30 3.45 -9.84 -23.64
N ALA A 31 3.75 -9.90 -22.34
CA ALA A 31 4.03 -11.19 -21.69
C ALA A 31 2.74 -12.00 -21.47
N GLU A 32 2.86 -13.34 -21.55
CA GLU A 32 1.83 -14.23 -21.04
C GLU A 32 1.85 -14.19 -19.49
N VAL A 33 0.77 -13.76 -18.86
CA VAL A 33 0.71 -13.56 -17.41
C VAL A 33 -0.31 -14.50 -16.78
N VAL A 34 0.11 -15.17 -15.70
CA VAL A 34 -0.78 -15.89 -14.79
C VAL A 34 -0.72 -15.23 -13.41
N LEU A 35 -1.80 -14.58 -12.99
CA LEU A 35 -1.95 -13.98 -11.67
C LEU A 35 -2.62 -14.99 -10.73
N ILE A 36 -1.94 -15.36 -9.64
CA ILE A 36 -2.37 -16.44 -8.75
C ILE A 36 -2.57 -15.92 -7.33
N ASP A 37 -3.73 -16.20 -6.72
CA ASP A 37 -3.98 -15.87 -5.31
C ASP A 37 -4.90 -16.92 -4.65
N GLY A 38 -4.68 -17.18 -3.36
CA GLY A 38 -5.54 -18.04 -2.55
C GLY A 38 -6.90 -17.41 -2.20
N ALA A 39 -7.08 -16.13 -2.48
CA ALA A 39 -8.29 -15.36 -2.16
C ALA A 39 -8.66 -14.40 -3.31
N GLU A 40 -9.77 -13.69 -3.16
CA GLU A 40 -10.19 -12.67 -4.14
C GLU A 40 -9.17 -11.52 -4.24
N PRO A 41 -8.96 -10.96 -5.43
CA PRO A 41 -8.03 -9.86 -5.64
C PRO A 41 -8.29 -8.67 -4.71
N GLY A 42 -7.24 -8.23 -4.02
CA GLY A 42 -7.30 -7.10 -3.10
C GLY A 42 -7.91 -7.40 -1.72
N SER A 43 -8.31 -8.63 -1.42
CA SER A 43 -8.95 -8.99 -0.15
C SER A 43 -8.02 -9.05 1.07
N GLY A 44 -6.69 -9.13 0.84
CA GLY A 44 -5.69 -9.16 1.92
C GLY A 44 -5.44 -7.77 2.52
N THR A 45 -4.18 -7.46 2.84
CA THR A 45 -3.74 -6.16 3.41
C THR A 45 -4.21 -4.96 2.59
N THR A 46 -4.42 -5.13 1.29
CA THR A 46 -4.96 -4.09 0.40
C THR A 46 -6.32 -3.58 0.86
N SER A 47 -7.24 -4.46 1.26
CA SER A 47 -8.58 -4.07 1.77
C SER A 47 -8.54 -3.48 3.17
N ALA A 48 -7.52 -3.82 3.96
CA ALA A 48 -7.32 -3.34 5.33
C ALA A 48 -6.22 -2.27 5.41
N SER A 49 -6.11 -1.42 4.39
CA SER A 49 -5.17 -0.31 4.33
C SER A 49 -5.88 1.03 4.53
N PHE A 50 -5.29 1.92 5.31
CA PHE A 50 -5.71 3.33 5.35
C PHE A 50 -5.53 4.02 4.00
N ALA A 51 -4.72 3.41 3.13
CA ALA A 51 -4.54 3.74 1.72
C ALA A 51 -4.16 5.20 1.44
N TRP A 52 -3.38 5.77 2.34
CA TRP A 52 -2.80 7.11 2.20
C TRP A 52 -1.61 7.10 1.25
N VAL A 53 -1.68 7.90 0.21
CA VAL A 53 -0.66 8.07 -0.82
C VAL A 53 0.18 9.30 -0.49
N ASN A 54 1.44 9.09 -0.11
CA ASN A 54 2.29 10.14 0.45
C ASN A 54 3.78 9.87 0.31
N ALA A 55 4.58 10.94 0.49
CA ALA A 55 6.03 10.86 0.65
C ALA A 55 6.54 11.62 1.90
N ASN A 56 5.66 12.21 2.71
CA ASN A 56 6.04 13.18 3.73
C ASN A 56 6.89 12.64 4.89
N ASN A 57 6.77 11.36 5.24
CA ASN A 57 7.53 10.75 6.34
C ASN A 57 8.43 9.61 5.85
N LYS A 58 9.09 9.82 4.72
CA LYS A 58 9.96 8.82 4.10
C LYS A 58 11.42 9.26 4.18
N LEU A 59 12.25 8.43 4.79
CA LEU A 59 13.69 8.57 4.91
C LEU A 59 14.37 7.24 4.57
N PRO A 60 15.58 7.23 4.02
CA PRO A 60 16.38 8.38 3.58
C PRO A 60 15.79 9.08 2.35
N ARG A 61 16.56 10.01 1.74
CA ARG A 61 16.08 10.80 0.60
C ARG A 61 15.69 9.93 -0.60
N GLU A 62 16.41 8.88 -0.87
CA GLU A 62 16.12 7.91 -1.95
C GLU A 62 14.75 7.25 -1.75
N TYR A 63 14.37 6.96 -0.50
CA TYR A 63 13.05 6.41 -0.20
C TYR A 63 11.93 7.46 -0.32
N PHE A 64 12.24 8.71 0.02
CA PHE A 64 11.33 9.82 -0.26
C PHE A 64 11.11 9.97 -1.78
N GLU A 65 12.18 9.98 -2.60
CA GLU A 65 12.11 10.11 -4.05
C GLU A 65 11.32 8.96 -4.70
N LEU A 66 11.51 7.74 -4.22
CA LEU A 66 10.71 6.59 -4.66
C LEU A 66 9.22 6.78 -4.36
N ASN A 67 8.86 7.22 -3.14
CA ASN A 67 7.46 7.43 -2.77
C ASN A 67 6.86 8.64 -3.50
N LEU A 68 7.61 9.71 -3.75
CA LEU A 68 7.18 10.85 -4.56
C LEU A 68 6.89 10.42 -6.00
N ALA A 69 7.74 9.58 -6.59
CA ALA A 69 7.48 8.99 -7.89
C ALA A 69 6.24 8.09 -7.88
N GLY A 70 6.00 7.37 -6.76
CA GLY A 70 4.78 6.59 -6.55
C GLY A 70 3.50 7.45 -6.55
N MET A 71 3.52 8.62 -5.90
CA MET A 71 2.39 9.56 -5.93
C MET A 71 2.08 9.99 -7.37
N ARG A 72 3.09 10.41 -8.13
CA ARG A 72 2.93 10.80 -9.54
C ARG A 72 2.47 9.65 -10.43
N GLU A 73 2.88 8.42 -10.11
CA GLU A 73 2.44 7.25 -10.87
C GLU A 73 0.94 6.98 -10.67
N HIS A 74 0.36 7.28 -9.49
CA HIS A 74 -1.09 7.23 -9.29
C HIS A 74 -1.84 8.21 -10.20
N GLU A 75 -1.36 9.44 -10.34
CA GLU A 75 -1.94 10.44 -11.25
C GLU A 75 -1.85 9.97 -12.70
N ARG A 76 -0.64 9.53 -13.12
CA ARG A 76 -0.43 8.99 -14.47
C ARG A 76 -1.33 7.80 -14.76
N LEU A 77 -1.44 6.86 -13.84
CA LEU A 77 -2.29 5.68 -13.99
C LEU A 77 -3.77 6.07 -14.06
N HIS A 78 -4.19 7.05 -13.25
CA HIS A 78 -5.57 7.55 -13.28
C HIS A 78 -5.92 8.16 -14.63
N ASP A 79 -5.01 8.94 -15.22
CA ASP A 79 -5.18 9.50 -16.55
C ASP A 79 -5.23 8.43 -17.65
N GLU A 80 -4.51 7.31 -17.45
CA GLU A 80 -4.40 6.22 -18.40
C GLU A 80 -5.61 5.28 -18.39
N ILE A 81 -6.06 4.84 -17.21
CA ILE A 81 -7.13 3.83 -17.11
C ILE A 81 -8.44 4.35 -16.53
N GLY A 82 -8.45 5.59 -16.04
CA GLY A 82 -9.62 6.21 -15.42
C GLY A 82 -10.08 5.52 -14.11
N GLY A 83 -11.28 5.90 -13.68
CA GLY A 83 -11.92 5.31 -12.50
C GLY A 83 -12.03 6.28 -11.32
N GLY A 84 -12.94 5.95 -10.37
CA GLY A 84 -13.22 6.77 -9.19
C GLY A 84 -12.40 6.37 -7.94
N TRP A 85 -11.26 5.77 -8.10
CA TRP A 85 -10.47 5.22 -7.01
C TRP A 85 -9.42 6.18 -6.42
N LEU A 86 -9.01 7.25 -7.14
CA LEU A 86 -8.04 8.25 -6.69
C LEU A 86 -8.77 9.48 -6.14
N HIS A 87 -8.43 9.88 -4.93
CA HIS A 87 -9.03 11.01 -4.22
C HIS A 87 -7.97 12.02 -3.77
N PRO A 88 -7.65 13.04 -4.58
CA PRO A 88 -6.63 14.05 -4.27
C PRO A 88 -7.19 15.12 -3.29
N THR A 89 -7.40 14.72 -2.04
CA THR A 89 -8.03 15.57 -1.02
C THR A 89 -7.05 16.42 -0.22
N GLY A 90 -5.76 16.13 -0.32
CA GLY A 90 -4.76 16.64 0.62
C GLY A 90 -4.83 15.97 1.98
N ASN A 91 -3.83 16.26 2.81
CA ASN A 91 -3.70 15.68 4.15
C ASN A 91 -3.29 16.73 5.18
N LEU A 92 -3.84 16.61 6.38
CA LEU A 92 -3.53 17.44 7.55
C LEU A 92 -2.85 16.59 8.62
N ILE A 93 -1.78 17.10 9.22
CA ILE A 93 -1.10 16.44 10.34
C ILE A 93 -1.03 17.39 11.51
N GLN A 94 -1.66 17.00 12.62
CA GLN A 94 -1.53 17.62 13.93
C GLN A 94 -0.55 16.80 14.76
N ALA A 95 0.38 17.44 15.42
CA ALA A 95 1.26 16.82 16.42
C ALA A 95 0.81 17.15 17.84
N THR A 96 1.29 16.38 18.83
CA THR A 96 1.24 16.75 20.25
C THR A 96 2.07 18.02 20.48
N GLU A 97 1.93 18.65 21.61
CA GLU A 97 2.72 19.85 21.98
C GLU A 97 4.23 19.54 21.91
N GLU A 98 4.66 18.40 22.47
CA GLU A 98 6.07 17.97 22.40
C GLU A 98 6.52 17.60 20.98
N GLY A 99 5.59 17.21 20.11
CA GLY A 99 5.84 16.83 18.72
C GLY A 99 5.90 18.01 17.76
N GLN A 100 5.50 19.23 18.14
CA GLN A 100 5.39 20.38 17.25
C GLN A 100 6.71 20.75 16.58
N GLU A 101 7.81 20.83 17.33
CA GLU A 101 9.13 21.13 16.77
C GLU A 101 9.59 20.09 15.73
N ASN A 102 9.27 18.82 15.96
CA ASN A 102 9.57 17.75 14.99
C ASN A 102 8.74 17.90 13.70
N LEU A 103 7.47 18.30 13.83
CA LEU A 103 6.61 18.57 12.69
C LEU A 103 7.10 19.76 11.88
N GLU A 104 7.51 20.85 12.52
CA GLU A 104 8.07 22.04 11.88
C GLU A 104 9.36 21.69 11.10
N ARG A 105 10.30 21.00 11.74
CA ARG A 105 11.52 20.52 11.07
C ARG A 105 11.24 19.60 9.89
N ARG A 106 10.22 18.75 9.98
CA ARG A 106 9.76 17.91 8.88
C ARG A 106 9.26 18.74 7.70
N VAL A 107 8.40 19.73 7.97
CA VAL A 107 7.87 20.63 6.93
C VAL A 107 9.02 21.41 6.25
N GLU A 108 9.96 21.96 7.01
CA GLU A 108 11.11 22.68 6.48
C GLU A 108 11.98 21.79 5.57
N ARG A 109 12.31 20.57 6.03
CA ARG A 109 13.04 19.59 5.22
C ARG A 109 12.32 19.27 3.93
N LEU A 110 11.00 19.00 3.98
CA LEU A 110 10.20 18.66 2.80
C LEU A 110 10.14 19.80 1.81
N ARG A 111 10.00 21.04 2.27
CA ARG A 111 10.09 22.26 1.43
C ARG A 111 11.44 22.37 0.75
N SER A 112 12.54 22.07 1.47
CA SER A 112 13.89 22.07 0.88
C SER A 112 14.07 20.99 -0.21
N TRP A 113 13.19 19.97 -0.22
CA TRP A 113 13.13 18.92 -1.23
C TRP A 113 12.06 19.21 -2.31
N SER A 114 11.52 20.43 -2.34
CA SER A 114 10.46 20.85 -3.27
C SER A 114 9.15 20.06 -3.13
N TYR A 115 8.87 19.55 -1.93
CA TYR A 115 7.59 18.92 -1.63
C TYR A 115 6.60 19.98 -1.13
N ALA A 116 5.38 19.97 -1.67
CA ALA A 116 4.34 20.91 -1.27
C ALA A 116 3.91 20.66 0.19
N ALA A 117 4.27 21.57 1.08
CA ALA A 117 3.99 21.47 2.49
C ALA A 117 3.78 22.88 3.09
N GLU A 118 2.73 23.03 3.88
CA GLU A 118 2.41 24.26 4.58
C GLU A 118 2.30 24.03 6.09
N LEU A 119 2.60 25.04 6.88
CA LEU A 119 2.38 25.01 8.31
C LEU A 119 1.39 26.12 8.67
N LEU A 120 0.18 25.74 9.03
CA LEU A 120 -0.96 26.61 9.23
C LEU A 120 -1.39 26.64 10.72
N PRO A 121 -1.88 27.76 11.24
CA PRO A 121 -2.57 27.74 12.53
C PRO A 121 -3.91 26.99 12.41
N ALA A 122 -4.32 26.32 13.45
CA ALA A 122 -5.58 25.56 13.51
C ALA A 122 -6.81 26.41 13.15
N SER A 123 -6.80 27.70 13.53
CA SER A 123 -7.85 28.64 13.12
C SER A 123 -7.98 28.77 11.61
N THR A 124 -6.87 28.79 10.87
CA THR A 124 -6.89 28.82 9.40
C THR A 124 -7.38 27.47 8.82
N VAL A 125 -7.01 26.37 9.47
CA VAL A 125 -7.50 25.04 9.05
C VAL A 125 -9.02 24.96 9.19
N ASN A 126 -9.59 25.42 10.33
CA ASN A 126 -11.04 25.47 10.51
C ASN A 126 -11.73 26.42 9.53
N GLU A 127 -11.15 27.59 9.24
CA GLU A 127 -11.74 28.55 8.32
C GLU A 127 -11.80 28.00 6.87
N LYS A 128 -10.73 27.32 6.42
CA LYS A 128 -10.52 27.06 4.98
C LYS A 128 -10.54 25.60 4.56
N LEU A 129 -10.19 24.68 5.47
CA LEU A 129 -9.92 23.31 5.12
C LEU A 129 -10.88 22.32 5.78
N GLU A 130 -10.92 22.29 7.12
CA GLU A 130 -11.74 21.36 7.91
C GLU A 130 -12.53 22.10 8.99
N PRO A 131 -13.70 22.64 8.67
CA PRO A 131 -14.50 23.44 9.61
C PRO A 131 -14.95 22.68 10.86
N GLU A 132 -15.17 21.38 10.73
CA GLU A 132 -15.71 20.53 11.80
C GLU A 132 -14.63 19.95 12.73
N ALA A 133 -13.33 20.10 12.38
CA ALA A 133 -12.24 19.59 13.19
C ALA A 133 -12.06 20.43 14.47
N VAL A 134 -11.90 19.75 15.61
CA VAL A 134 -11.65 20.39 16.90
C VAL A 134 -10.16 20.35 17.23
N PHE A 135 -9.60 21.51 17.52
CA PHE A 135 -8.22 21.64 17.96
C PHE A 135 -8.19 22.20 19.40
N PRO A 136 -7.28 21.68 20.28
CA PRO A 136 -7.19 22.15 21.67
C PRO A 136 -6.89 23.65 21.80
N ASP A 137 -6.06 24.18 20.90
CA ASP A 137 -5.70 25.60 20.83
C ASP A 137 -5.77 26.06 19.36
N PRO A 138 -6.46 27.20 19.06
CA PRO A 138 -6.53 27.75 17.71
C PRO A 138 -5.18 28.16 17.12
N LYS A 139 -4.14 28.31 17.97
CA LYS A 139 -2.77 28.62 17.55
C LYS A 139 -1.93 27.37 17.26
N THR A 140 -2.41 26.17 17.60
CA THR A 140 -1.72 24.91 17.28
C THR A 140 -1.33 24.90 15.80
N ARG A 141 -0.09 24.51 15.51
CA ARG A 141 0.39 24.42 14.14
C ARG A 141 0.01 23.08 13.56
N VAL A 142 -0.58 23.10 12.39
CA VAL A 142 -1.00 21.91 11.62
C VAL A 142 -0.27 21.93 10.30
N ALA A 143 0.38 20.82 9.94
CA ALA A 143 0.98 20.69 8.63
C ALA A 143 -0.09 20.31 7.61
N TYR A 144 -0.09 20.98 6.46
CA TYR A 144 -0.94 20.68 5.31
C TYR A 144 -0.10 20.26 4.12
N PHE A 145 -0.46 19.14 3.51
CA PHE A 145 0.18 18.53 2.35
C PHE A 145 -0.85 18.44 1.22
N PRO A 146 -0.93 19.46 0.35
CA PRO A 146 -2.01 19.58 -0.63
C PRO A 146 -1.98 18.51 -1.74
N GLU A 147 -0.81 17.97 -2.08
CA GLU A 147 -0.63 16.99 -3.15
C GLU A 147 -0.84 15.54 -2.68
N GLU A 148 -1.08 15.31 -1.39
CA GLU A 148 -1.34 13.98 -0.88
C GLU A 148 -2.78 13.55 -1.15
N SER A 149 -2.97 12.27 -1.30
CA SER A 149 -4.26 11.68 -1.68
C SER A 149 -4.54 10.40 -0.89
N TRP A 150 -5.74 9.89 -1.04
CA TRP A 150 -6.04 8.52 -0.67
C TRP A 150 -6.64 7.76 -1.85
N VAL A 151 -6.59 6.45 -1.77
CA VAL A 151 -7.02 5.54 -2.84
C VAL A 151 -8.04 4.55 -2.29
N ASP A 152 -9.12 4.31 -3.03
CA ASP A 152 -9.88 3.07 -2.86
C ASP A 152 -9.03 1.92 -3.42
N ALA A 153 -8.16 1.37 -2.55
CA ALA A 153 -7.19 0.37 -2.95
C ALA A 153 -7.82 -0.94 -3.47
N PRO A 154 -8.93 -1.44 -2.91
CA PRO A 154 -9.69 -2.54 -3.51
C PRO A 154 -10.25 -2.21 -4.89
N ALA A 155 -10.81 -1.02 -5.11
CA ALA A 155 -11.33 -0.62 -6.41
C ALA A 155 -10.22 -0.51 -7.46
N LEU A 156 -9.09 0.12 -7.10
CA LEU A 156 -7.91 0.16 -7.98
C LEU A 156 -7.42 -1.24 -8.33
N THR A 157 -7.29 -2.12 -7.33
CA THR A 157 -6.82 -3.50 -7.57
C THR A 157 -7.74 -4.25 -8.54
N ARG A 158 -9.06 -4.16 -8.36
CA ARG A 158 -10.03 -4.75 -9.31
C ARG A 158 -9.89 -4.16 -10.70
N THR A 159 -9.71 -2.85 -10.83
CA THR A 159 -9.52 -2.17 -12.11
C THR A 159 -8.26 -2.66 -12.82
N LEU A 160 -7.15 -2.82 -12.10
CA LEU A 160 -5.89 -3.35 -12.63
C LEU A 160 -6.01 -4.80 -13.09
N VAL A 161 -6.63 -5.66 -12.27
CA VAL A 161 -6.87 -7.07 -12.66
C VAL A 161 -7.76 -7.16 -13.90
N GLN A 162 -8.79 -6.34 -13.99
CA GLN A 162 -9.64 -6.30 -15.20
C GLN A 162 -8.88 -5.80 -16.43
N ALA A 163 -7.99 -4.81 -16.25
CA ALA A 163 -7.12 -4.32 -17.32
C ALA A 163 -6.15 -5.41 -17.78
N ALA A 164 -5.49 -6.11 -16.85
CA ALA A 164 -4.62 -7.24 -17.16
C ALA A 164 -5.37 -8.36 -17.94
N ARG A 165 -6.58 -8.71 -17.49
CA ARG A 165 -7.43 -9.70 -18.20
C ARG A 165 -7.79 -9.27 -19.62
N ARG A 166 -8.07 -7.98 -19.85
CA ARG A 166 -8.31 -7.47 -21.22
C ARG A 166 -7.08 -7.61 -22.12
N ASN A 167 -5.88 -7.56 -21.53
CA ASN A 167 -4.62 -7.80 -22.23
C ASN A 167 -4.26 -9.31 -22.34
N GLY A 168 -5.13 -10.23 -21.91
CA GLY A 168 -4.94 -11.67 -22.03
C GLY A 168 -4.41 -12.37 -20.78
N ALA A 169 -4.17 -11.66 -19.66
CA ALA A 169 -3.72 -12.30 -18.43
C ALA A 169 -4.77 -13.26 -17.84
N LEU A 170 -4.33 -14.44 -17.47
CA LEU A 170 -5.12 -15.40 -16.71
C LEU A 170 -5.10 -15.03 -15.22
N THR A 171 -6.19 -15.28 -14.52
CA THR A 171 -6.29 -15.07 -13.08
C THR A 171 -6.82 -16.34 -12.42
N LEU A 172 -6.00 -16.94 -11.56
CA LEU A 172 -6.33 -18.12 -10.77
C LEU A 172 -6.53 -17.66 -9.31
N VAL A 173 -7.75 -17.67 -8.83
CA VAL A 173 -8.12 -17.27 -7.46
C VAL A 173 -8.70 -18.45 -6.69
N GLY A 174 -8.63 -18.38 -5.35
CA GLY A 174 -9.09 -19.46 -4.46
C GLY A 174 -8.16 -20.68 -4.45
N ASN A 175 -6.91 -20.52 -4.90
CA ASN A 175 -5.93 -21.60 -5.00
C ASN A 175 -4.51 -21.06 -4.78
N ALA A 176 -4.06 -21.07 -3.54
CA ALA A 176 -2.78 -20.49 -3.16
C ALA A 176 -1.59 -21.31 -3.67
N VAL A 177 -0.50 -20.60 -3.99
CA VAL A 177 0.80 -21.26 -4.25
C VAL A 177 1.34 -21.79 -2.92
N GLN A 178 1.67 -23.09 -2.91
CA GLN A 178 2.23 -23.80 -1.75
C GLN A 178 3.72 -23.99 -1.87
N ASP A 179 4.23 -24.10 -3.10
CA ASP A 179 5.63 -24.40 -3.34
C ASP A 179 6.07 -23.88 -4.72
N ILE A 180 7.34 -23.49 -4.84
CA ILE A 180 7.95 -23.03 -6.08
C ILE A 180 9.31 -23.71 -6.21
N GLU A 181 9.51 -24.41 -7.31
CA GLU A 181 10.80 -24.98 -7.70
C GLU A 181 11.34 -24.18 -8.89
N VAL A 182 12.49 -23.53 -8.72
CA VAL A 182 13.16 -22.76 -9.79
C VAL A 182 14.32 -23.59 -10.35
N GLY A 183 14.42 -23.67 -11.67
CA GLY A 183 15.47 -24.42 -12.37
C GLY A 183 15.86 -23.78 -13.71
N ASP A 184 16.74 -24.45 -14.47
CA ASP A 184 17.25 -23.95 -15.75
C ASP A 184 16.16 -23.80 -16.85
N GLU A 185 15.04 -24.50 -16.72
CA GLU A 185 13.91 -24.48 -17.65
C GLU A 185 12.76 -23.58 -17.17
N GLY A 186 13.00 -22.71 -16.18
CA GLY A 186 11.99 -21.85 -15.55
C GLY A 186 11.54 -22.36 -14.19
N ALA A 187 10.34 -21.97 -13.79
CA ALA A 187 9.76 -22.29 -12.49
C ALA A 187 8.54 -23.19 -12.59
N ARG A 188 8.43 -24.13 -11.66
CA ARG A 188 7.24 -24.95 -11.44
C ARG A 188 6.55 -24.52 -10.15
N LEU A 189 5.28 -24.14 -10.23
CA LEU A 189 4.47 -23.73 -9.10
C LEU A 189 3.48 -24.84 -8.74
N ARG A 190 3.46 -25.28 -7.50
CA ARG A 190 2.48 -26.22 -6.97
C ARG A 190 1.40 -25.46 -6.19
N LEU A 191 0.17 -25.68 -6.58
CA LEU A 191 -1.00 -25.03 -6.01
C LEU A 191 -1.62 -25.87 -4.87
N GLU A 192 -2.45 -25.25 -4.04
CA GLU A 192 -3.08 -25.89 -2.88
C GLU A 192 -3.98 -27.07 -3.24
N ASN A 193 -4.66 -27.01 -4.38
CA ASN A 193 -5.49 -28.11 -4.89
C ASN A 193 -4.69 -29.29 -5.51
N GLY A 194 -3.36 -29.19 -5.54
CA GLY A 194 -2.45 -30.17 -6.12
C GLY A 194 -2.11 -29.95 -7.59
N ASP A 195 -2.75 -29.00 -8.27
CA ASP A 195 -2.39 -28.65 -9.65
C ASP A 195 -0.99 -28.01 -9.70
N THR A 196 -0.40 -28.05 -10.89
CA THR A 196 0.89 -27.42 -11.16
C THR A 196 0.78 -26.48 -12.35
N ASP A 197 1.46 -25.35 -12.28
CA ASP A 197 1.68 -24.43 -13.40
C ASP A 197 3.18 -24.24 -13.64
N HIS A 198 3.55 -23.81 -14.84
CA HIS A 198 4.93 -23.54 -15.24
C HIS A 198 5.03 -22.11 -15.76
N ALA A 199 6.14 -21.43 -15.46
CA ALA A 199 6.42 -20.09 -15.94
C ALA A 199 7.93 -19.91 -16.15
N ASP A 200 8.32 -19.03 -17.07
CA ASP A 200 9.71 -18.66 -17.30
C ASP A 200 10.26 -17.78 -16.16
N ALA A 201 9.37 -16.99 -15.53
CA ALA A 201 9.72 -16.16 -14.40
C ALA A 201 8.60 -16.10 -13.36
N VAL A 202 8.97 -15.84 -12.08
CA VAL A 202 8.03 -15.73 -10.96
C VAL A 202 8.23 -14.42 -10.23
N VAL A 203 7.12 -13.76 -9.93
CA VAL A 203 7.09 -12.57 -9.04
C VAL A 203 6.38 -12.91 -7.74
N ASN A 204 7.09 -12.84 -6.63
CA ASN A 204 6.53 -12.94 -5.29
C ASN A 204 6.00 -11.56 -4.83
N ALA A 205 4.68 -11.36 -4.97
CA ALA A 205 3.94 -10.18 -4.53
C ALA A 205 2.93 -10.52 -3.41
N THR A 206 3.22 -11.54 -2.59
CA THR A 206 2.30 -12.12 -1.60
C THR A 206 2.20 -11.34 -0.29
N GLY A 207 2.80 -10.15 -0.21
CA GLY A 207 2.67 -9.24 0.92
C GLY A 207 3.13 -9.89 2.24
N ALA A 208 2.24 -10.03 3.22
CA ALA A 208 2.55 -10.61 4.52
C ALA A 208 3.01 -12.09 4.45
N ARG A 209 2.71 -12.81 3.36
CA ARG A 209 3.17 -14.18 3.12
C ARG A 209 4.47 -14.26 2.32
N ALA A 210 5.08 -13.14 1.96
CA ALA A 210 6.22 -13.13 1.05
C ALA A 210 7.43 -13.90 1.58
N ALA A 211 7.68 -13.87 2.89
CA ALA A 211 8.75 -14.66 3.50
C ALA A 211 8.50 -16.18 3.41
N PHE A 212 7.24 -16.61 3.53
CA PHE A 212 6.86 -18.02 3.36
C PHE A 212 7.10 -18.47 1.91
N VAL A 213 6.65 -17.69 0.93
CA VAL A 213 6.86 -18.01 -0.49
C VAL A 213 8.34 -17.96 -0.85
N ALA A 214 9.11 -16.99 -0.36
CA ALA A 214 10.55 -16.93 -0.58
C ALA A 214 11.28 -18.18 -0.04
N GLN A 215 10.83 -18.74 1.08
CA GLN A 215 11.41 -19.91 1.69
C GLN A 215 11.32 -21.15 0.77
N THR A 216 10.29 -21.27 -0.07
CA THR A 216 10.14 -22.42 -0.99
C THR A 216 11.26 -22.49 -2.04
N VAL A 217 11.82 -21.33 -2.42
CA VAL A 217 12.96 -21.22 -3.32
C VAL A 217 14.31 -21.14 -2.58
N GLY A 218 14.34 -21.47 -1.28
CA GLY A 218 15.55 -21.42 -0.46
C GLY A 218 15.97 -20.03 -0.03
N ARG A 219 15.14 -18.99 -0.29
CA ARG A 219 15.41 -17.58 0.08
C ARG A 219 14.92 -17.26 1.48
N LYS A 220 15.78 -16.67 2.30
CA LYS A 220 15.40 -16.06 3.57
C LYS A 220 15.12 -14.57 3.36
N LEU A 221 13.84 -14.20 3.27
CA LEU A 221 13.43 -12.80 3.23
C LEU A 221 13.18 -12.31 4.67
N PRO A 222 14.00 -11.38 5.22
CA PRO A 222 13.77 -10.81 6.54
C PRO A 222 12.55 -9.88 6.48
N LEU A 223 11.43 -10.33 7.04
CA LEU A 223 10.14 -9.65 6.96
C LEU A 223 9.44 -9.70 8.31
N ASP A 224 9.14 -8.53 8.86
CA ASP A 224 8.23 -8.38 9.98
C ASP A 224 6.81 -8.19 9.47
N VAL A 225 5.82 -8.69 10.25
CA VAL A 225 4.41 -8.56 9.93
C VAL A 225 3.69 -7.92 11.11
N PHE A 226 3.20 -6.69 10.90
CA PHE A 226 2.48 -5.95 11.94
C PHE A 226 0.97 -5.98 11.67
N ARG A 227 0.19 -6.22 12.74
CA ARG A 227 -1.26 -6.10 12.69
C ARG A 227 -1.66 -4.63 12.64
N GLY A 228 -2.78 -4.34 12.01
CA GLY A 228 -3.38 -3.02 12.01
C GLY A 228 -4.90 -3.12 11.95
N LEU A 229 -5.56 -2.38 12.84
CA LEU A 229 -7.01 -2.26 12.88
C LEU A 229 -7.47 -1.07 12.04
N LEU A 230 -8.40 -1.33 11.14
CA LEU A 230 -9.10 -0.32 10.37
C LEU A 230 -10.60 -0.49 10.62
N ILE A 231 -11.27 0.55 11.10
CA ILE A 231 -12.72 0.54 11.23
C ILE A 231 -13.37 1.48 10.23
N ARG A 232 -14.47 1.02 9.63
CA ARG A 232 -15.36 1.81 8.77
C ARG A 232 -16.56 2.24 9.57
N VAL A 233 -16.88 3.51 9.50
CA VAL A 233 -17.92 4.13 10.29
C VAL A 233 -18.93 4.77 9.38
N ALA A 234 -20.22 4.47 9.58
CA ALA A 234 -21.31 5.14 8.89
C ALA A 234 -21.58 6.51 9.54
N VAL A 235 -21.79 7.53 8.73
CA VAL A 235 -21.99 8.90 9.17
C VAL A 235 -23.22 9.51 8.50
N PRO A 236 -24.09 10.25 9.25
CA PRO A 236 -25.29 10.84 8.68
C PRO A 236 -25.00 12.06 7.81
N VAL A 237 -23.86 12.70 8.01
CA VAL A 237 -23.35 13.85 7.23
C VAL A 237 -21.85 13.66 7.00
N GLU A 238 -21.31 14.20 5.91
CA GLU A 238 -19.87 14.15 5.64
C GLU A 238 -19.11 15.11 6.59
N PRO A 239 -18.43 14.59 7.62
CA PRO A 239 -17.83 15.41 8.68
C PRO A 239 -16.46 15.98 8.28
N LEU A 240 -15.83 15.41 7.26
CA LEU A 240 -14.49 15.80 6.85
C LEU A 240 -14.32 15.70 5.33
N ARG A 241 -13.38 16.50 4.83
CA ARG A 241 -13.08 16.62 3.40
C ARG A 241 -11.74 16.03 3.01
N ARG A 242 -10.82 15.89 3.98
CA ARG A 242 -9.40 15.51 3.79
C ARG A 242 -9.00 14.36 4.68
N LEU A 243 -7.85 13.79 4.39
CA LEU A 243 -7.18 12.97 5.39
C LEU A 243 -6.74 13.86 6.56
N MET A 244 -6.85 13.34 7.77
CA MET A 244 -6.32 14.00 8.95
C MET A 244 -5.66 12.99 9.87
N HIS A 245 -4.41 13.26 10.22
CA HIS A 245 -3.64 12.52 11.21
C HIS A 245 -3.53 13.37 12.47
N THR A 246 -3.99 12.83 13.60
CA THR A 246 -3.93 13.51 14.91
C THR A 246 -3.18 12.62 15.91
N PRO A 247 -2.82 13.15 17.07
CA PRO A 247 -2.18 12.34 18.12
C PRO A 247 -3.05 11.20 18.67
N SER A 248 -4.35 11.20 18.40
CA SER A 248 -5.29 10.22 18.97
C SER A 248 -5.94 9.31 17.93
N VAL A 249 -6.16 9.80 16.72
CA VAL A 249 -6.82 9.06 15.65
C VAL A 249 -6.43 9.60 14.28
N ASN A 250 -6.31 8.72 13.30
CA ASN A 250 -6.23 9.05 11.88
C ASN A 250 -7.60 8.85 11.25
N VAL A 251 -8.07 9.83 10.49
CA VAL A 251 -9.41 9.85 9.89
C VAL A 251 -9.30 10.19 8.40
N ARG A 252 -10.05 9.53 7.56
CA ARG A 252 -10.23 9.91 6.16
C ARG A 252 -11.65 9.67 5.66
N PRO A 253 -12.10 10.39 4.64
CA PRO A 253 -13.32 10.02 3.91
C PRO A 253 -13.22 8.59 3.33
N ASP A 254 -14.35 7.89 3.20
CA ASP A 254 -14.41 6.56 2.58
C ASP A 254 -15.63 6.42 1.66
N GLY A 255 -15.82 7.40 0.81
CA GLY A 255 -17.00 7.55 -0.03
C GLY A 255 -18.19 8.16 0.71
N PRO A 256 -19.31 8.36 0.01
CA PRO A 256 -20.48 9.03 0.57
C PRO A 256 -21.03 8.28 1.81
N GLY A 257 -21.17 8.99 2.91
CA GLY A 257 -21.74 8.48 4.15
C GLY A 257 -20.80 7.60 5.00
N TYR A 258 -19.50 7.55 4.68
CA TYR A 258 -18.54 6.74 5.44
C TYR A 258 -17.22 7.46 5.69
N VAL A 259 -16.59 7.10 6.81
CA VAL A 259 -15.20 7.45 7.14
C VAL A 259 -14.43 6.20 7.58
N LEU A 260 -13.12 6.20 7.35
CA LEU A 260 -12.20 5.21 7.91
C LEU A 260 -11.40 5.80 9.07
N LEU A 261 -11.26 4.99 10.12
CA LEU A 261 -10.48 5.33 11.31
C LEU A 261 -9.37 4.30 11.52
N HIS A 262 -8.22 4.79 11.96
CA HIS A 262 -7.04 4.00 12.30
C HIS A 262 -6.16 4.73 13.31
N HIS A 263 -5.39 4.01 14.14
CA HIS A 263 -4.31 4.60 14.91
C HIS A 263 -3.30 3.55 15.40
N ASP A 264 -1.99 3.85 15.27
CA ASP A 264 -0.91 2.90 15.63
C ASP A 264 -0.93 2.50 17.11
N SER A 265 -1.36 3.39 18.04
CA SER A 265 -1.46 3.04 19.46
C SER A 265 -2.62 2.09 19.78
N VAL A 266 -3.59 1.95 18.89
CA VAL A 266 -4.64 0.91 18.97
C VAL A 266 -4.11 -0.38 18.37
N ASP A 267 -3.40 -0.31 17.26
CA ASP A 267 -2.74 -1.47 16.65
C ASP A 267 -1.83 -2.21 17.63
N ALA A 268 -1.09 -1.45 18.46
CA ALA A 268 -0.19 -2.00 19.47
C ALA A 268 -0.89 -2.82 20.59
N GLN A 269 -2.22 -2.70 20.71
CA GLN A 269 -3.04 -3.42 21.68
C GLN A 269 -3.70 -4.68 21.10
N LEU A 270 -3.61 -4.90 19.78
CA LEU A 270 -4.24 -6.03 19.11
C LEU A 270 -3.64 -7.36 19.57
N THR A 271 -4.52 -8.28 19.92
CA THR A 271 -4.21 -9.66 20.32
C THR A 271 -4.76 -10.68 19.31
N ASP A 272 -4.49 -11.96 19.54
CA ASP A 272 -5.06 -13.05 18.74
C ASP A 272 -6.56 -13.22 18.94
N ASP A 273 -7.09 -12.71 20.08
CA ASP A 273 -8.50 -12.82 20.46
C ASP A 273 -9.37 -11.66 19.94
N PHE A 274 -8.92 -10.93 18.90
CA PHE A 274 -9.68 -9.81 18.31
C PHE A 274 -11.09 -10.25 17.91
N ALA A 275 -12.10 -9.58 18.50
CA ALA A 275 -13.52 -9.96 18.40
C ALA A 275 -14.28 -9.27 17.23
N GLY A 276 -13.58 -8.74 16.23
CA GLY A 276 -14.21 -8.02 15.12
C GLY A 276 -14.82 -6.69 15.58
N MET A 277 -16.02 -6.36 15.08
CA MET A 277 -16.68 -5.09 15.42
C MET A 277 -17.07 -4.96 16.91
N GLU A 278 -17.23 -6.07 17.61
CA GLU A 278 -17.55 -6.10 19.05
C GLU A 278 -16.32 -5.87 19.94
N ASP A 279 -15.12 -5.82 19.34
CA ASP A 279 -13.89 -5.58 20.09
C ASP A 279 -13.90 -4.18 20.72
N PRO A 280 -13.55 -4.04 22.00
CA PRO A 280 -13.50 -2.75 22.69
C PRO A 280 -12.61 -1.69 21.98
N LEU A 281 -11.59 -2.13 21.23
CA LEU A 281 -10.71 -1.25 20.46
C LEU A 281 -11.47 -0.50 19.35
N CYS A 282 -12.53 -1.08 18.79
CA CYS A 282 -13.37 -0.41 17.80
C CYS A 282 -14.13 0.76 18.43
N ALA A 283 -14.74 0.53 19.59
CA ALA A 283 -15.44 1.58 20.34
C ALA A 283 -14.46 2.68 20.80
N GLU A 284 -13.28 2.28 21.29
CA GLU A 284 -12.24 3.25 21.70
C GLU A 284 -11.83 4.15 20.54
N LEU A 285 -11.57 3.56 19.35
CA LEU A 285 -11.15 4.32 18.18
C LEU A 285 -12.24 5.30 17.70
N LEU A 286 -13.51 4.89 17.73
CA LEU A 286 -14.64 5.78 17.44
C LEU A 286 -14.77 6.93 18.46
N GLU A 287 -14.63 6.65 19.75
CA GLU A 287 -14.67 7.68 20.79
C GLU A 287 -13.53 8.70 20.66
N ARG A 288 -12.34 8.26 20.25
CA ARG A 288 -11.23 9.16 19.92
C ARG A 288 -11.58 10.06 18.73
N ALA A 289 -12.21 9.49 17.68
CA ALA A 289 -12.64 10.26 16.50
C ALA A 289 -13.74 11.29 16.83
N ARG A 290 -14.71 10.97 17.70
CA ARG A 290 -15.76 11.88 18.17
C ARG A 290 -15.21 13.12 18.88
N ARG A 291 -14.07 12.98 19.58
CA ARG A 291 -13.41 14.13 20.23
C ARG A 291 -12.77 15.08 19.24
N VAL A 292 -12.31 14.58 18.10
CA VAL A 292 -11.70 15.38 17.02
C VAL A 292 -12.76 15.93 16.08
N PHE A 293 -13.83 15.15 15.83
CA PHE A 293 -14.95 15.49 14.97
C PHE A 293 -16.27 15.24 15.71
N PRO A 294 -16.84 16.22 16.43
CA PRO A 294 -18.12 16.08 17.13
C PRO A 294 -19.29 15.70 16.19
N ALA A 295 -19.20 16.01 14.91
CA ALA A 295 -20.13 15.56 13.89
C ALA A 295 -20.26 14.03 13.77
N LEU A 296 -19.31 13.26 14.35
CA LEU A 296 -19.37 11.80 14.47
C LEU A 296 -20.18 11.31 15.70
N ALA A 297 -20.90 12.18 16.44
CA ALA A 297 -21.63 11.80 17.66
C ALA A 297 -22.60 10.62 17.42
N GLU A 298 -23.34 10.66 16.30
CA GLU A 298 -24.31 9.63 15.91
C GLU A 298 -23.73 8.55 14.96
N ALA A 299 -22.40 8.56 14.79
CA ALA A 299 -21.74 7.62 13.88
C ALA A 299 -21.65 6.22 14.51
N GLU A 300 -21.76 5.17 13.67
CA GLU A 300 -21.73 3.77 14.08
C GLU A 300 -20.65 2.99 13.32
N VAL A 301 -19.97 2.07 14.02
CA VAL A 301 -19.04 1.13 13.38
C VAL A 301 -19.85 0.14 12.56
N VAL A 302 -19.55 0.07 11.25
CA VAL A 302 -20.23 -0.86 10.33
C VAL A 302 -19.30 -1.95 9.80
N GLU A 303 -17.99 -1.79 9.99
CA GLU A 303 -17.00 -2.78 9.60
C GLU A 303 -15.72 -2.62 10.41
N ALA A 304 -15.09 -3.74 10.76
CA ALA A 304 -13.76 -3.81 11.35
C ALA A 304 -12.89 -4.76 10.52
N ARG A 305 -11.74 -4.30 10.08
CA ARG A 305 -10.80 -5.05 9.26
C ARG A 305 -9.46 -5.16 9.96
N LEU A 306 -8.93 -6.37 10.03
CA LEU A 306 -7.57 -6.62 10.52
C LEU A 306 -6.64 -6.80 9.32
N GLY A 307 -5.66 -5.92 9.19
CA GLY A 307 -4.62 -5.99 8.17
C GLY A 307 -3.31 -6.54 8.72
N PHE A 308 -2.51 -7.16 7.84
CA PHE A 308 -1.18 -7.67 8.14
C PHE A 308 -0.16 -6.95 7.27
N ARG A 309 0.51 -5.95 7.84
CA ARG A 309 1.43 -5.06 7.10
C ARG A 309 2.81 -5.69 6.98
N PRO A 310 3.30 -6.02 5.76
CA PRO A 310 4.64 -6.53 5.56
C PRO A 310 5.65 -5.40 5.66
N VAL A 311 6.67 -5.57 6.48
CA VAL A 311 7.76 -4.59 6.65
C VAL A 311 9.09 -5.34 6.52
N PRO A 312 9.85 -5.19 5.42
CA PRO A 312 11.21 -5.70 5.37
C PRO A 312 12.03 -5.16 6.53
N ALA A 313 12.97 -5.95 7.06
CA ALA A 313 13.63 -5.71 8.35
C ALA A 313 14.34 -4.35 8.47
N ASP A 314 14.73 -3.74 7.35
CA ASP A 314 15.31 -2.39 7.31
C ASP A 314 14.26 -1.26 7.12
N GLY A 315 12.98 -1.60 7.07
CA GLY A 315 11.86 -0.66 6.89
C GLY A 315 11.63 -0.20 5.45
N HIS A 316 12.41 -0.66 4.47
CA HIS A 316 12.35 -0.19 3.09
C HIS A 316 11.80 -1.26 2.14
N SER A 317 11.40 -0.83 0.93
CA SER A 317 10.91 -1.74 -0.12
C SER A 317 11.95 -2.81 -0.49
N CYS A 318 11.50 -4.00 -0.85
CA CYS A 318 12.32 -5.09 -1.38
C CYS A 318 11.77 -5.44 -2.76
N VAL A 319 12.44 -4.96 -3.84
CA VAL A 319 11.92 -5.00 -5.21
C VAL A 319 12.99 -5.36 -6.21
N GLY A 320 12.71 -6.36 -7.05
CA GLY A 320 13.54 -6.75 -8.20
C GLY A 320 13.99 -8.21 -8.19
N ALA A 321 14.87 -8.57 -9.12
CA ALA A 321 15.47 -9.89 -9.22
C ALA A 321 16.42 -10.18 -8.06
N LEU A 322 16.58 -11.46 -7.73
CA LEU A 322 17.68 -11.98 -6.94
C LEU A 322 18.82 -12.43 -7.87
N SER A 323 20.07 -12.19 -7.47
CA SER A 323 21.23 -12.55 -8.26
C SER A 323 21.56 -14.06 -8.22
N ASP A 324 21.17 -14.74 -7.16
CA ASP A 324 21.44 -16.14 -6.87
C ASP A 324 20.27 -17.09 -7.20
N ILE A 325 19.07 -16.56 -7.50
CA ILE A 325 17.90 -17.31 -7.91
C ILE A 325 17.40 -16.77 -9.26
N PRO A 326 17.76 -17.42 -10.38
CA PRO A 326 17.40 -16.94 -11.71
C PRO A 326 15.89 -16.79 -11.89
N ASP A 327 15.48 -15.73 -12.58
CA ASP A 327 14.10 -15.48 -13.00
C ASP A 327 13.07 -15.45 -11.84
N TYR A 328 13.55 -15.26 -10.59
CA TYR A 328 12.72 -15.01 -9.41
C TYR A 328 12.85 -13.56 -8.95
N TYR A 329 11.71 -12.94 -8.70
CA TYR A 329 11.61 -11.53 -8.35
C TYR A 329 10.81 -11.33 -7.06
N GLU A 330 11.25 -10.40 -6.21
CA GLU A 330 10.53 -9.98 -5.00
C GLU A 330 9.87 -8.61 -5.24
N ALA A 331 8.65 -8.45 -4.73
CA ALA A 331 7.87 -7.21 -4.78
C ALA A 331 7.12 -6.99 -3.46
N VAL A 332 7.86 -6.57 -2.42
CA VAL A 332 7.36 -6.43 -1.05
C VAL A 332 7.69 -5.06 -0.48
N THR A 333 6.71 -4.38 0.09
CA THR A 333 6.92 -3.07 0.71
C THR A 333 5.83 -2.75 1.73
N HIS A 334 6.21 -2.00 2.79
CA HIS A 334 5.27 -1.41 3.73
C HIS A 334 4.38 -0.33 3.05
N SER A 335 4.94 0.46 2.14
CA SER A 335 4.22 1.52 1.41
C SER A 335 3.45 1.00 0.20
N GLY A 336 2.85 -0.21 0.31
CA GLY A 336 2.27 -0.95 -0.82
C GLY A 336 1.24 -0.18 -1.65
N VAL A 337 0.39 0.64 -1.02
CA VAL A 337 -0.58 1.45 -1.78
C VAL A 337 0.11 2.59 -2.52
N THR A 338 0.95 3.40 -1.88
CA THR A 338 1.68 4.48 -2.55
C THR A 338 2.54 3.96 -3.70
N LEU A 339 3.21 2.83 -3.50
CA LEU A 339 4.21 2.31 -4.44
C LEU A 339 3.68 1.27 -5.43
N GLY A 340 2.49 0.69 -5.19
CA GLY A 340 1.99 -0.45 -5.99
C GLY A 340 2.04 -0.21 -7.50
N PRO A 341 1.42 0.86 -8.03
CA PRO A 341 1.47 1.16 -9.47
C PRO A 341 2.89 1.37 -10.01
N LEU A 342 3.74 2.11 -9.26
CA LEU A 342 5.11 2.36 -9.65
C LEU A 342 5.96 1.08 -9.67
N VAL A 343 5.89 0.28 -8.61
CA VAL A 343 6.58 -1.03 -8.53
C VAL A 343 6.13 -1.92 -9.68
N GLY A 344 4.83 -1.95 -9.98
CA GLY A 344 4.30 -2.69 -11.13
C GLY A 344 4.98 -2.30 -12.43
N ARG A 345 5.11 -0.99 -12.70
CA ARG A 345 5.75 -0.49 -13.91
C ARG A 345 7.26 -0.76 -13.95
N LEU A 346 7.97 -0.47 -12.87
CA LEU A 346 9.43 -0.62 -12.83
C LEU A 346 9.86 -2.09 -12.88
N LEU A 347 9.14 -2.96 -12.16
CA LEU A 347 9.45 -4.38 -12.16
C LEU A 347 9.09 -5.05 -13.49
N ALA A 348 7.97 -4.70 -14.10
CA ALA A 348 7.63 -5.18 -15.44
C ALA A 348 8.68 -4.75 -16.48
N HIS A 349 9.15 -3.50 -16.40
CA HIS A 349 10.24 -3.03 -17.25
C HIS A 349 11.51 -3.86 -17.07
N GLU A 350 11.91 -4.14 -15.83
CA GLU A 350 13.07 -4.98 -15.53
C GLU A 350 12.92 -6.41 -16.11
N ILE A 351 11.76 -7.04 -15.89
CA ILE A 351 11.48 -8.40 -16.37
C ILE A 351 11.51 -8.48 -17.90
N LEU A 352 10.90 -7.49 -18.58
CA LEU A 352 10.79 -7.49 -20.05
C LEU A 352 12.09 -7.08 -20.75
N THR A 353 12.90 -6.23 -20.14
CA THR A 353 14.08 -5.64 -20.80
C THR A 353 15.41 -6.04 -20.20
N GLY A 354 15.43 -6.53 -18.97
CA GLY A 354 16.63 -6.75 -18.17
C GLY A 354 17.26 -5.47 -17.62
N GLN A 355 16.59 -4.30 -17.75
CA GLN A 355 17.11 -3.02 -17.30
C GLN A 355 16.50 -2.62 -15.95
N VAL A 356 17.35 -2.32 -14.99
CA VAL A 356 16.94 -1.87 -13.65
C VAL A 356 16.83 -0.35 -13.64
N ASP A 357 15.66 0.16 -13.22
CA ASP A 357 15.49 1.60 -13.02
C ASP A 357 16.29 2.08 -11.78
N PRO A 358 17.01 3.21 -11.86
CA PRO A 358 17.77 3.75 -10.73
C PRO A 358 16.94 3.99 -9.45
N LEU A 359 15.65 4.25 -9.56
CA LEU A 359 14.76 4.47 -8.40
C LEU A 359 14.66 3.25 -7.47
N ILE A 360 14.78 2.03 -8.00
CA ILE A 360 14.71 0.80 -7.19
C ILE A 360 16.10 0.22 -6.88
N ALA A 361 17.18 0.80 -7.42
CA ALA A 361 18.53 0.30 -7.19
C ALA A 361 18.92 0.20 -5.70
N PRO A 362 18.59 1.16 -4.82
CA PRO A 362 18.86 1.04 -3.38
C PRO A 362 18.02 -0.01 -2.66
N PHE A 363 16.95 -0.51 -3.28
CA PHE A 363 15.92 -1.34 -2.67
C PHE A 363 15.91 -2.78 -3.20
N ARG A 364 17.04 -3.20 -3.80
CA ARG A 364 17.20 -4.55 -4.36
C ARG A 364 17.15 -5.63 -3.27
N PRO A 365 16.61 -6.83 -3.59
CA PRO A 365 16.55 -7.95 -2.65
C PRO A 365 17.94 -8.42 -2.15
N ASP A 366 18.97 -8.33 -2.99
CA ASP A 366 20.34 -8.76 -2.69
C ASP A 366 21.01 -8.00 -1.52
N ARG A 367 20.43 -6.88 -1.07
CA ARG A 367 20.91 -6.19 0.15
C ARG A 367 20.68 -7.01 1.42
N PHE A 368 19.79 -7.98 1.36
CA PHE A 368 19.61 -8.99 2.40
C PHE A 368 20.33 -10.27 2.00
N PRO A 369 21.27 -10.79 2.81
CA PRO A 369 21.98 -12.03 2.46
C PRO A 369 21.02 -13.21 2.42
N SER A 370 21.30 -14.17 1.53
CA SER A 370 20.47 -15.38 1.35
C SER A 370 20.70 -16.47 2.42
N THR A 371 21.66 -16.25 3.35
CA THR A 371 22.04 -17.24 4.39
C THR A 371 21.75 -16.70 5.79
#